data_451d08b375ade2cb0ac01ee0d600b463
#
_entry.id   451d08b375ade2cb0ac01ee0d600b463
#
_cell.length_a   1.000
_cell.length_b   1.000
_cell.length_c   1.000
_cell.angle_alpha   90.00
_cell.angle_beta   90.00
_cell.angle_gamma   90.00
#
_symmetry.space_group_name_H-M   'P 1'
#
loop_
_entity.id
_entity.type
_entity.pdbx_description
1 polymer ?
#
loop_
_entity_poly.entity_id
_entity_poly.type
_entity_poly.pdbx_seq_one_letter_code
_entity_poly.pdbx_strand_id
1 'polypeptide(L)'
;GSTFPYNPYPFPWTSHLFQDSPSVAMGIFEGHMSKMAEGFKAVRQAELELAGTYRPEEHDKFFRYFNWQQFSDEEFLLCPPVVAVGGDGAMYDIGFQNLSRMLMSGRPIKVLVLDTQVYSNTGGQACTSGFLGQVSDMAPYGSEHHGKEEIRKEMSLLGMAHRTAYVLQGSISNVTHLIEGYIEGLNSHRPAVFNIYAVCQTEHGVADDAATLQSKMAVESRAYPLFRYDPDKGIT
;
A
#
# COMPACT_ATOMS: atom_id res chain seq x y z
N GLY A 1 0.33 -16.30 -4.63
CA GLY A 1 1.68 -16.03 -4.13
C GLY A 1 2.68 -17.06 -4.61
N SER A 2 3.84 -16.60 -5.03
CA SER A 2 4.94 -17.50 -5.35
C SER A 2 5.85 -17.68 -4.14
N THR A 3 6.30 -18.91 -3.91
CA THR A 3 7.32 -19.22 -2.93
C THR A 3 8.66 -19.36 -3.63
N PHE A 4 9.64 -18.57 -3.21
CA PHE A 4 10.99 -18.68 -3.73
C PHE A 4 11.89 -19.29 -2.64
N PRO A 5 12.79 -20.23 -2.99
CA PRO A 5 13.73 -20.80 -2.04
C PRO A 5 14.84 -19.83 -1.62
N TYR A 6 14.95 -18.70 -2.30
CA TYR A 6 15.90 -17.63 -2.04
C TYR A 6 15.27 -16.28 -2.30
N ASN A 7 15.83 -15.22 -1.74
CA ASN A 7 15.37 -13.86 -2.00
C ASN A 7 15.94 -13.35 -3.34
N PRO A 8 15.12 -13.17 -4.40
CA PRO A 8 15.58 -12.68 -5.70
C PRO A 8 15.75 -11.15 -5.75
N TYR A 9 15.40 -10.44 -4.70
CA TYR A 9 15.49 -8.98 -4.61
C TYR A 9 16.64 -8.55 -3.73
N PRO A 10 17.21 -7.35 -3.95
CA PRO A 10 18.26 -6.80 -3.10
C PRO A 10 17.78 -6.45 -1.70
N PHE A 11 16.46 -6.36 -1.49
CA PHE A 11 15.85 -6.05 -0.21
C PHE A 11 15.15 -7.28 0.40
N PRO A 12 15.05 -7.36 1.73
CA PRO A 12 14.28 -8.42 2.38
C PRO A 12 12.81 -8.39 1.94
N TRP A 13 12.28 -9.55 1.60
CA TRP A 13 10.87 -9.72 1.28
C TRP A 13 10.38 -11.11 1.69
N THR A 14 9.09 -11.26 1.84
CA THR A 14 8.44 -12.54 2.08
C THR A 14 7.20 -12.70 1.21
N SER A 15 6.93 -13.92 0.77
CA SER A 15 5.70 -14.27 0.06
C SER A 15 4.75 -14.97 1.03
N HIS A 16 3.48 -14.62 0.97
CA HIS A 16 2.43 -15.17 1.82
C HIS A 16 1.09 -15.17 1.07
N LEU A 17 0.04 -15.70 1.69
CA LEU A 17 -1.28 -15.74 1.10
C LEU A 17 -1.90 -14.33 0.98
N PHE A 18 -2.73 -14.15 -0.03
CA PHE A 18 -3.24 -12.87 -0.52
C PHE A 18 -3.84 -11.96 0.57
N GLN A 19 -4.73 -12.53 1.40
CA GLN A 19 -5.45 -11.78 2.43
C GLN A 19 -4.57 -11.37 3.61
N ASP A 20 -3.40 -11.98 3.77
CA ASP A 20 -2.56 -11.79 4.95
C ASP A 20 -1.54 -10.64 4.79
N SER A 21 -1.40 -10.12 3.55
CA SER A 21 -0.38 -9.11 3.22
C SER A 21 -0.36 -7.93 4.20
N PRO A 22 -1.47 -7.24 4.50
CA PRO A 22 -1.45 -6.13 5.43
C PRO A 22 -1.15 -6.55 6.88
N SER A 23 -1.59 -7.75 7.30
CA SER A 23 -1.33 -8.26 8.66
C SER A 23 0.13 -8.63 8.85
N VAL A 24 0.73 -9.29 7.85
CA VAL A 24 2.17 -9.61 7.85
C VAL A 24 2.99 -8.32 7.86
N ALA A 25 2.60 -7.31 7.07
CA ALA A 25 3.27 -6.01 7.07
C ALA A 25 3.22 -5.33 8.44
N MET A 26 2.11 -5.42 9.17
CA MET A 26 2.03 -4.92 10.55
C MET A 26 3.01 -5.64 11.48
N GLY A 27 3.13 -6.96 11.38
CA GLY A 27 4.09 -7.73 12.17
C GLY A 27 5.54 -7.40 11.84
N ILE A 28 5.88 -7.27 10.55
CA ILE A 28 7.20 -6.86 10.08
C ILE A 28 7.55 -5.47 10.60
N PHE A 29 6.61 -4.53 10.51
CA PHE A 29 6.80 -3.17 11.00
C PHE A 29 7.14 -3.15 12.50
N GLU A 30 6.33 -3.82 13.33
CA GLU A 30 6.56 -3.87 14.77
C GLU A 30 7.91 -4.50 15.13
N GLY A 31 8.25 -5.64 14.51
CA GLY A 31 9.53 -6.30 14.77
C GLY A 31 10.72 -5.48 14.33
N HIS A 32 10.63 -4.82 13.16
CA HIS A 32 11.69 -3.95 12.65
C HIS A 32 11.87 -2.71 13.51
N MET A 33 10.79 -1.98 13.79
CA MET A 33 10.85 -0.75 14.58
C MET A 33 11.28 -1.00 16.04
N SER A 34 10.95 -2.15 16.62
CA SER A 34 11.46 -2.55 17.94
C SER A 34 12.98 -2.69 17.93
N LYS A 35 13.56 -3.32 16.91
CA LYS A 35 15.02 -3.43 16.78
C LYS A 35 15.69 -2.07 16.55
N MET A 36 15.11 -1.23 15.72
CA MET A 36 15.64 0.13 15.50
C MET A 36 15.58 0.94 16.79
N ALA A 37 14.49 0.81 17.57
CA ALA A 37 14.36 1.50 18.86
C ALA A 37 15.43 1.07 19.87
N GLU A 38 15.78 -0.22 19.92
CA GLU A 38 16.90 -0.70 20.76
C GLU A 38 18.23 -0.04 20.37
N GLY A 39 18.52 0.05 19.06
CA GLY A 39 19.72 0.68 18.54
C GLY A 39 19.77 2.19 18.85
N PHE A 40 18.73 2.93 18.51
CA PHE A 40 18.68 4.38 18.75
C PHE A 40 18.69 4.72 20.24
N LYS A 41 18.02 3.92 21.06
CA LYS A 41 18.10 4.04 22.52
C LYS A 41 19.54 3.93 23.01
N ALA A 42 20.27 2.90 22.56
CA ALA A 42 21.66 2.70 22.98
C ALA A 42 22.56 3.87 22.57
N VAL A 43 22.39 4.38 21.35
CA VAL A 43 23.14 5.56 20.87
C VAL A 43 22.84 6.80 21.72
N ARG A 44 21.57 7.14 21.92
CA ARG A 44 21.15 8.29 22.72
C ARG A 44 21.62 8.21 24.17
N GLN A 45 21.58 7.02 24.78
CA GLN A 45 22.11 6.81 26.13
C GLN A 45 23.61 7.05 26.19
N ALA A 46 24.36 6.46 25.25
CA ALA A 46 25.81 6.64 25.17
C ALA A 46 26.20 8.12 24.98
N GLU A 47 25.47 8.86 24.13
CA GLU A 47 25.70 10.30 23.93
C GLU A 47 25.51 11.10 25.21
N LEU A 48 24.46 10.83 25.97
CA LEU A 48 24.20 11.48 27.25
C LEU A 48 25.25 11.15 28.31
N GLU A 49 25.69 9.88 28.36
CA GLU A 49 26.74 9.43 29.29
C GLU A 49 28.11 10.08 28.95
N LEU A 50 28.49 10.12 27.67
CA LEU A 50 29.72 10.77 27.21
C LEU A 50 29.70 12.27 27.45
N ALA A 51 28.56 12.91 27.33
CA ALA A 51 28.37 14.34 27.66
C ALA A 51 28.34 14.62 29.17
N GLY A 52 28.27 13.58 30.02
CA GLY A 52 28.14 13.73 31.47
C GLY A 52 26.78 14.31 31.90
N THR A 53 25.77 14.19 31.04
CA THR A 53 24.40 14.73 31.26
C THR A 53 23.37 13.66 31.55
N TYR A 54 23.75 12.40 31.55
CA TYR A 54 22.83 11.31 31.87
C TYR A 54 22.37 11.38 33.34
N ARG A 55 21.06 11.35 33.55
CA ARG A 55 20.41 11.37 34.89
C ARG A 55 19.41 10.23 34.95
N PRO A 56 19.64 9.20 35.76
CA PRO A 56 18.75 8.02 35.83
C PRO A 56 17.29 8.39 36.17
N GLU A 57 17.08 9.32 37.08
CA GLU A 57 15.74 9.77 37.52
C GLU A 57 14.91 10.42 36.42
N GLU A 58 15.55 10.99 35.40
CA GLU A 58 14.91 11.65 34.26
C GLU A 58 14.86 10.68 33.05
N HIS A 59 15.98 10.05 32.73
CA HIS A 59 16.16 9.33 31.45
C HIS A 59 15.73 7.87 31.50
N ASP A 60 15.82 7.17 32.66
CA ASP A 60 15.46 5.74 32.73
C ASP A 60 14.01 5.50 32.37
N LYS A 61 13.10 6.36 32.84
CA LYS A 61 11.67 6.23 32.52
C LYS A 61 11.40 6.47 31.03
N PHE A 62 12.07 7.47 30.43
CA PHE A 62 11.94 7.76 29.00
C PHE A 62 12.43 6.56 28.19
N PHE A 63 13.65 6.07 28.45
CA PHE A 63 14.24 4.97 27.71
C PHE A 63 13.55 3.61 27.93
N ARG A 64 12.87 3.44 29.05
CA ARG A 64 12.06 2.23 29.31
C ARG A 64 10.91 2.07 28.32
N TYR A 65 10.31 3.17 27.90
CA TYR A 65 9.15 3.19 27.00
C TYR A 65 9.49 3.72 25.61
N PHE A 66 10.77 3.87 25.31
CA PHE A 66 11.23 4.37 24.02
C PHE A 66 10.81 3.42 22.90
N ASN A 67 10.15 3.98 21.88
CA ASN A 67 9.67 3.26 20.72
C ASN A 67 9.66 4.17 19.50
N TRP A 68 9.27 3.67 18.34
CA TRP A 68 9.30 4.37 17.06
C TRP A 68 8.55 5.72 17.03
N GLN A 69 7.58 5.93 17.91
CA GLN A 69 6.85 7.21 18.00
C GLN A 69 7.69 8.36 18.58
N GLN A 70 8.82 8.04 19.21
CA GLN A 70 9.77 9.02 19.74
C GLN A 70 11.02 9.17 18.87
N PHE A 71 11.06 8.57 17.68
CA PHE A 71 12.16 8.77 16.75
C PHE A 71 12.20 10.21 16.25
N SER A 72 13.41 10.76 16.07
CA SER A 72 13.57 11.98 15.30
C SER A 72 13.32 11.72 13.81
N ASP A 73 13.16 12.78 13.02
CA ASP A 73 12.99 12.67 11.57
C ASP A 73 14.22 11.98 10.93
N GLU A 74 15.43 12.28 11.42
CA GLU A 74 16.67 11.66 10.95
C GLU A 74 16.71 10.15 11.28
N GLU A 75 16.32 9.76 12.49
CA GLU A 75 16.23 8.35 12.88
C GLU A 75 15.17 7.61 12.06
N PHE A 76 14.03 8.25 11.82
CA PHE A 76 12.97 7.67 11.01
C PHE A 76 13.42 7.44 9.56
N LEU A 77 14.19 8.36 8.97
CA LEU A 77 14.75 8.22 7.62
C LEU A 77 15.77 7.06 7.50
N LEU A 78 16.35 6.60 8.61
CA LEU A 78 17.21 5.42 8.63
C LEU A 78 16.41 4.11 8.64
N CYS A 79 15.10 4.18 8.88
CA CYS A 79 14.22 3.01 8.89
C CYS A 79 13.65 2.76 7.49
N PRO A 80 13.94 1.62 6.84
CA PRO A 80 13.35 1.30 5.56
C PRO A 80 11.83 1.16 5.67
N PRO A 81 11.07 1.72 4.72
CA PRO A 81 9.62 1.63 4.73
C PRO A 81 9.15 0.18 4.53
N VAL A 82 8.12 -0.20 5.26
CA VAL A 82 7.44 -1.50 5.03
C VAL A 82 6.36 -1.29 3.98
N VAL A 83 6.45 -2.07 2.90
CA VAL A 83 5.50 -2.01 1.78
C VAL A 83 4.82 -3.38 1.62
N ALA A 84 3.51 -3.42 1.76
CA ALA A 84 2.69 -4.56 1.38
C ALA A 84 2.28 -4.41 -0.10
N VAL A 85 2.40 -5.48 -0.87
CA VAL A 85 2.01 -5.50 -2.30
C VAL A 85 0.94 -6.55 -2.51
N GLY A 86 -0.10 -6.21 -3.24
CA GLY A 86 -1.15 -7.16 -3.60
C GLY A 86 -2.00 -6.68 -4.77
N GLY A 87 -2.71 -7.62 -5.37
CA GLY A 87 -3.71 -7.34 -6.39
C GLY A 87 -5.02 -6.84 -5.79
N ASP A 88 -5.90 -6.42 -6.67
CA ASP A 88 -7.24 -5.97 -6.30
C ASP A 88 -8.07 -7.04 -5.59
N GLY A 89 -8.13 -8.26 -6.10
CA GLY A 89 -8.85 -9.34 -5.40
C GLY A 89 -8.37 -9.54 -3.96
N ALA A 90 -7.05 -9.43 -3.72
CA ALA A 90 -6.50 -9.50 -2.37
C ALA A 90 -6.90 -8.32 -1.50
N MET A 91 -6.82 -7.09 -2.03
CA MET A 91 -6.96 -5.87 -1.25
C MET A 91 -8.38 -5.31 -1.21
N TYR A 92 -9.14 -5.46 -2.30
CA TYR A 92 -10.54 -5.02 -2.35
C TYR A 92 -11.52 -6.03 -1.75
N ASP A 93 -11.21 -7.33 -1.84
CA ASP A 93 -12.13 -8.40 -1.48
C ASP A 93 -11.63 -9.19 -0.27
N ILE A 94 -10.90 -10.29 -0.49
CA ILE A 94 -10.60 -11.26 0.57
C ILE A 94 -9.71 -10.74 1.71
N GLY A 95 -8.88 -9.74 1.46
CA GLY A 95 -7.99 -9.11 2.46
C GLY A 95 -8.42 -7.72 2.89
N PHE A 96 -9.57 -7.21 2.43
CA PHE A 96 -10.00 -5.83 2.70
C PHE A 96 -10.09 -5.51 4.20
N GLN A 97 -10.57 -6.43 5.02
CA GLN A 97 -10.64 -6.22 6.47
C GLN A 97 -9.26 -5.99 7.09
N ASN A 98 -8.24 -6.73 6.64
CA ASN A 98 -6.87 -6.58 7.12
C ASN A 98 -6.25 -5.27 6.64
N LEU A 99 -6.51 -4.88 5.39
CA LEU A 99 -6.12 -3.59 4.83
C LEU A 99 -6.74 -2.43 5.64
N SER A 100 -8.05 -2.46 5.85
CA SER A 100 -8.76 -1.45 6.64
C SER A 100 -8.21 -1.35 8.07
N ARG A 101 -7.94 -2.49 8.72
CA ARG A 101 -7.33 -2.52 10.06
C ARG A 101 -5.93 -1.91 10.08
N MET A 102 -5.12 -2.20 9.06
CA MET A 102 -3.77 -1.62 8.93
C MET A 102 -3.83 -0.11 8.75
N LEU A 103 -4.69 0.39 7.85
CA LEU A 103 -4.87 1.85 7.64
C LEU A 103 -5.33 2.55 8.90
N MET A 104 -6.26 1.94 9.66
CA MET A 104 -6.75 2.49 10.92
C MET A 104 -5.68 2.51 12.03
N SER A 105 -4.64 1.69 11.91
CA SER A 105 -3.60 1.58 12.95
C SER A 105 -2.73 2.82 13.10
N GLY A 106 -2.72 3.71 12.11
CA GLY A 106 -1.86 4.90 12.08
C GLY A 106 -0.37 4.63 11.85
N ARG A 107 0.03 3.34 11.70
CA ARG A 107 1.42 2.97 11.42
C ARG A 107 1.83 3.38 10.02
N PRO A 108 3.05 3.88 9.80
CA PRO A 108 3.51 4.33 8.48
C PRO A 108 3.85 3.15 7.53
N ILE A 109 2.92 2.22 7.41
CA ILE A 109 2.98 1.10 6.49
C ILE A 109 2.36 1.52 5.16
N LYS A 110 2.97 1.11 4.06
CA LYS A 110 2.55 1.44 2.72
C LYS A 110 1.91 0.22 2.05
N VAL A 111 0.84 0.42 1.30
CA VAL A 111 0.22 -0.65 0.50
C VAL A 111 0.20 -0.25 -0.95
N LEU A 112 0.78 -1.09 -1.79
CA LEU A 112 0.67 -1.00 -3.23
C LEU A 112 -0.39 -2.00 -3.70
N VAL A 113 -1.47 -1.48 -4.26
CA VAL A 113 -2.52 -2.26 -4.89
C VAL A 113 -2.34 -2.18 -6.41
N LEU A 114 -2.14 -3.32 -7.04
CA LEU A 114 -2.16 -3.47 -8.49
C LEU A 114 -3.60 -3.77 -8.90
N ASP A 115 -4.32 -2.72 -9.31
CA ASP A 115 -5.74 -2.78 -9.65
C ASP A 115 -5.90 -3.21 -11.11
N THR A 116 -6.01 -4.52 -11.31
CA THR A 116 -6.24 -5.15 -12.62
C THR A 116 -7.72 -5.34 -12.94
N GLN A 117 -8.60 -5.09 -11.97
CA GLN A 117 -10.06 -5.15 -12.06
C GLN A 117 -10.63 -6.55 -12.28
N VAL A 118 -9.82 -7.57 -12.08
CA VAL A 118 -10.18 -8.98 -12.08
C VAL A 118 -9.25 -9.77 -11.16
N TYR A 119 -9.65 -10.96 -10.75
CA TYR A 119 -8.74 -11.93 -10.13
C TYR A 119 -7.79 -12.50 -11.19
N SER A 120 -6.77 -11.75 -11.58
CA SER A 120 -5.89 -12.09 -12.70
C SER A 120 -5.13 -13.41 -12.51
N ASN A 121 -4.59 -13.66 -11.31
CA ASN A 121 -3.78 -14.86 -11.06
C ASN A 121 -4.58 -16.17 -11.12
N THR A 122 -5.87 -16.13 -10.84
CA THR A 122 -6.73 -17.31 -10.82
C THR A 122 -7.50 -17.54 -12.11
N GLY A 123 -7.41 -16.63 -13.09
CA GLY A 123 -7.97 -16.78 -14.42
C GLY A 123 -9.13 -15.84 -14.75
N GLY A 124 -9.14 -14.63 -14.22
CA GLY A 124 -10.03 -13.57 -14.68
C GLY A 124 -11.43 -13.49 -14.03
N GLN A 125 -11.59 -14.04 -12.81
CA GLN A 125 -12.88 -13.95 -12.11
C GLN A 125 -13.24 -12.51 -11.77
N ALA A 126 -14.54 -12.24 -11.68
CA ALA A 126 -15.07 -10.94 -11.30
C ALA A 126 -14.56 -10.49 -9.92
N CYS A 127 -14.11 -9.26 -9.86
CA CYS A 127 -13.64 -8.58 -8.65
C CYS A 127 -14.49 -7.36 -8.35
N THR A 128 -14.58 -6.95 -7.09
CA THR A 128 -15.33 -5.72 -6.74
C THR A 128 -14.71 -4.45 -7.28
N SER A 129 -13.44 -4.48 -7.71
CA SER A 129 -12.77 -3.37 -8.41
C SER A 129 -13.20 -3.22 -9.87
N GLY A 130 -13.82 -4.26 -10.47
CA GLY A 130 -14.22 -4.26 -11.88
C GLY A 130 -15.30 -3.24 -12.18
N PHE A 131 -15.26 -2.66 -13.39
CA PHE A 131 -16.24 -1.68 -13.85
C PHE A 131 -17.63 -2.31 -14.03
N LEU A 132 -18.65 -1.47 -13.94
CA LEU A 132 -20.01 -1.81 -14.35
C LEU A 132 -20.00 -2.26 -15.81
N GLY A 133 -20.66 -3.37 -16.10
CA GLY A 133 -20.73 -3.96 -17.46
C GLY A 133 -19.48 -4.74 -17.87
N GLN A 134 -18.46 -4.87 -17.00
CA GLN A 134 -17.27 -5.64 -17.33
C GLN A 134 -17.61 -7.13 -17.46
N VAL A 135 -17.17 -7.71 -18.59
CA VAL A 135 -17.25 -9.15 -18.82
C VAL A 135 -16.00 -9.81 -18.23
N SER A 136 -16.22 -10.74 -17.33
CA SER A 136 -15.17 -11.53 -16.69
C SER A 136 -15.77 -12.85 -16.22
N ASP A 137 -14.94 -13.81 -15.86
CA ASP A 137 -15.42 -15.08 -15.32
C ASP A 137 -16.30 -14.85 -14.08
N MET A 138 -17.39 -15.58 -13.98
CA MET A 138 -18.41 -15.45 -12.93
C MET A 138 -19.21 -14.13 -12.95
N ALA A 139 -18.94 -13.20 -13.87
CA ALA A 139 -19.86 -12.09 -14.09
C ALA A 139 -21.05 -12.54 -14.93
N PRO A 140 -22.28 -12.09 -14.61
CA PRO A 140 -23.45 -12.44 -15.41
C PRO A 140 -23.28 -11.97 -16.86
N TYR A 141 -23.47 -12.87 -17.82
CA TYR A 141 -23.42 -12.54 -19.24
C TYR A 141 -24.36 -13.42 -20.05
N GLY A 142 -25.14 -12.81 -20.93
CA GLY A 142 -26.07 -13.51 -21.80
C GLY A 142 -27.04 -12.57 -22.51
N SER A 143 -28.17 -13.06 -22.97
CA SER A 143 -29.17 -12.23 -23.67
C SER A 143 -29.81 -11.15 -22.80
N GLU A 144 -29.87 -11.36 -21.48
CA GLU A 144 -30.48 -10.46 -20.51
C GLU A 144 -29.50 -9.77 -19.57
N HIS A 145 -28.27 -10.30 -19.43
CA HIS A 145 -27.22 -9.75 -18.58
C HIS A 145 -25.99 -9.36 -19.42
N HIS A 146 -25.42 -8.20 -19.17
CA HIS A 146 -24.34 -7.63 -19.96
C HIS A 146 -23.10 -7.34 -19.14
N GLY A 147 -22.60 -8.34 -18.41
CA GLY A 147 -21.45 -8.25 -17.56
C GLY A 147 -21.81 -7.90 -16.11
N LYS A 148 -20.82 -7.41 -15.36
CA LYS A 148 -20.96 -7.09 -13.94
C LYS A 148 -22.06 -6.02 -13.71
N GLU A 149 -22.97 -6.30 -12.81
CA GLU A 149 -24.14 -5.44 -12.52
C GLU A 149 -23.89 -4.47 -11.36
N GLU A 150 -22.92 -4.77 -10.49
CA GLU A 150 -22.60 -3.93 -9.34
C GLU A 150 -21.66 -2.80 -9.71
N ILE A 151 -21.87 -1.64 -9.09
CA ILE A 151 -20.93 -0.53 -9.14
C ILE A 151 -19.61 -0.94 -8.47
N ARG A 152 -18.50 -0.54 -9.06
CA ARG A 152 -17.16 -0.85 -8.50
C ARG A 152 -16.96 -0.27 -7.11
N LYS A 153 -16.23 -0.99 -6.29
CA LYS A 153 -15.70 -0.48 -5.03
C LYS A 153 -14.55 0.50 -5.31
N GLU A 154 -14.56 1.64 -4.68
CA GLU A 154 -13.54 2.68 -4.88
C GLU A 154 -12.52 2.67 -3.74
N MET A 155 -11.40 1.94 -3.92
CA MET A 155 -10.37 1.77 -2.88
C MET A 155 -9.79 3.09 -2.40
N SER A 156 -9.56 4.02 -3.30
CA SER A 156 -8.97 5.30 -2.94
C SER A 156 -9.91 6.15 -2.07
N LEU A 157 -11.22 6.12 -2.34
CA LEU A 157 -12.21 6.76 -1.46
C LEU A 157 -12.30 6.07 -0.09
N LEU A 158 -12.19 4.75 -0.06
CA LEU A 158 -12.13 3.99 1.21
C LEU A 158 -10.85 4.33 1.99
N GLY A 159 -9.72 4.48 1.30
CA GLY A 159 -8.47 4.96 1.90
C GLY A 159 -8.64 6.33 2.55
N MET A 160 -9.25 7.28 1.84
CA MET A 160 -9.57 8.62 2.36
C MET A 160 -10.52 8.58 3.56
N ALA A 161 -11.48 7.63 3.59
CA ALA A 161 -12.41 7.46 4.69
C ALA A 161 -11.74 7.07 6.01
N HIS A 162 -10.52 6.54 5.98
CA HIS A 162 -9.70 6.31 7.18
C HIS A 162 -9.07 7.59 7.75
N ARG A 163 -9.21 8.74 7.07
CA ARG A 163 -8.84 10.10 7.47
C ARG A 163 -7.34 10.36 7.70
N THR A 164 -6.59 9.36 8.13
CA THR A 164 -5.16 9.48 8.45
C THR A 164 -4.25 8.93 7.36
N ALA A 165 -4.81 8.27 6.36
CA ALA A 165 -4.04 7.63 5.30
C ALA A 165 -3.75 8.60 4.14
N TYR A 166 -2.51 8.59 3.66
CA TYR A 166 -2.17 9.15 2.36
C TYR A 166 -2.71 8.24 1.25
N VAL A 167 -3.24 8.82 0.19
CA VAL A 167 -3.80 8.05 -0.94
C VAL A 167 -3.26 8.57 -2.26
N LEU A 168 -2.73 7.66 -3.06
CA LEU A 168 -2.40 7.88 -4.47
C LEU A 168 -3.30 6.99 -5.33
N GLN A 169 -4.09 7.59 -6.20
CA GLN A 169 -4.73 6.89 -7.32
C GLN A 169 -3.94 7.22 -8.59
N GLY A 170 -3.23 6.23 -9.10
CA GLY A 170 -2.21 6.42 -10.12
C GLY A 170 -2.35 5.48 -11.32
N SER A 171 -1.63 5.79 -12.39
CA SER A 171 -1.55 4.98 -13.60
C SER A 171 -0.22 5.23 -14.30
N ILE A 172 0.30 4.22 -15.00
CA ILE A 172 1.49 4.34 -15.85
C ILE A 172 1.31 5.32 -17.03
N SER A 173 0.08 5.72 -17.33
CA SER A 173 -0.20 6.73 -18.36
C SER A 173 0.30 8.13 -17.98
N ASN A 174 0.52 8.40 -16.69
CA ASN A 174 1.13 9.62 -16.18
C ASN A 174 2.25 9.29 -15.19
N VAL A 175 3.43 9.06 -15.72
CA VAL A 175 4.60 8.61 -14.96
C VAL A 175 5.05 9.66 -13.93
N THR A 176 4.98 10.94 -14.26
CA THR A 176 5.34 12.02 -13.34
C THR A 176 4.44 12.02 -12.11
N HIS A 177 3.12 12.03 -12.30
CA HIS A 177 2.15 11.94 -11.22
C HIS A 177 2.35 10.70 -10.35
N LEU A 178 2.61 9.56 -11.00
CA LEU A 178 2.83 8.28 -10.31
C LEU A 178 4.08 8.32 -9.43
N ILE A 179 5.24 8.75 -9.98
CA ILE A 179 6.50 8.78 -9.25
C ILE A 179 6.47 9.78 -8.10
N GLU A 180 6.01 11.02 -8.37
CA GLU A 180 5.91 12.05 -7.35
C GLU A 180 5.00 11.63 -6.19
N GLY A 181 3.80 11.11 -6.52
CA GLY A 181 2.86 10.64 -5.50
C GLY A 181 3.38 9.44 -4.71
N TYR A 182 4.14 8.56 -5.36
CA TYR A 182 4.77 7.42 -4.68
C TYR A 182 5.86 7.88 -3.69
N ILE A 183 6.75 8.78 -4.13
CA ILE A 183 7.80 9.35 -3.28
C ILE A 183 7.18 10.11 -2.09
N GLU A 184 6.18 10.96 -2.33
CA GLU A 184 5.47 11.69 -1.27
C GLU A 184 4.86 10.73 -0.25
N GLY A 185 4.16 9.69 -0.71
CA GLY A 185 3.57 8.70 0.17
C GLY A 185 4.58 7.85 0.92
N LEU A 186 5.72 7.48 0.32
CA LEU A 186 6.80 6.74 0.99
C LEU A 186 7.42 7.53 2.13
N ASN A 187 7.62 8.83 1.94
CA ASN A 187 8.20 9.73 2.95
C ASN A 187 7.20 10.15 4.04
N SER A 188 5.93 9.86 3.85
CA SER A 188 4.89 10.20 4.83
C SER A 188 5.00 9.33 6.09
N HIS A 189 4.92 9.95 7.29
CA HIS A 189 4.88 9.26 8.59
C HIS A 189 3.50 8.66 8.93
N ARG A 190 2.71 8.36 7.93
CA ARG A 190 1.35 7.81 8.08
C ARG A 190 1.13 6.62 7.15
N PRO A 191 0.08 5.81 7.37
CA PRO A 191 -0.27 4.76 6.43
C PRO A 191 -0.55 5.34 5.05
N ALA A 192 -0.22 4.59 3.99
CA ALA A 192 -0.49 5.03 2.63
C ALA A 192 -1.07 3.89 1.79
N VAL A 193 -1.99 4.26 0.89
CA VAL A 193 -2.52 3.39 -0.17
C VAL A 193 -2.12 3.96 -1.52
N PHE A 194 -1.40 3.15 -2.29
CA PHE A 194 -1.09 3.41 -3.68
C PHE A 194 -1.96 2.49 -4.53
N ASN A 195 -3.10 2.99 -5.01
CA ASN A 195 -4.01 2.24 -5.87
C ASN A 195 -3.66 2.54 -7.32
N ILE A 196 -3.02 1.59 -7.98
CA ILE A 196 -2.42 1.80 -9.30
C ILE A 196 -3.14 0.94 -10.33
N TYR A 197 -3.75 1.61 -11.32
CA TYR A 197 -4.33 0.91 -12.46
C TYR A 197 -3.26 0.14 -13.22
N ALA A 198 -3.48 -1.16 -13.31
CA ALA A 198 -2.59 -2.10 -13.99
C ALA A 198 -3.41 -2.93 -14.99
N VAL A 199 -2.98 -2.95 -16.24
CA VAL A 199 -3.66 -3.74 -17.27
C VAL A 199 -3.26 -5.21 -17.13
N CYS A 200 -4.24 -6.10 -17.01
CA CYS A 200 -4.01 -7.53 -17.20
C CYS A 200 -4.21 -7.87 -18.69
N GLN A 201 -3.15 -8.02 -19.42
CA GLN A 201 -3.20 -8.27 -20.88
C GLN A 201 -3.97 -9.54 -21.20
N THR A 202 -3.70 -10.61 -20.48
CA THR A 202 -4.30 -11.92 -20.71
C THR A 202 -5.81 -11.91 -20.50
N GLU A 203 -6.25 -11.40 -19.34
CA GLU A 203 -7.67 -11.50 -18.94
C GLU A 203 -8.56 -10.45 -19.64
N HIS A 204 -7.96 -9.32 -20.06
CA HIS A 204 -8.69 -8.29 -20.80
C HIS A 204 -8.50 -8.35 -22.31
N GLY A 205 -7.75 -9.34 -22.82
CA GLY A 205 -7.50 -9.47 -24.26
C GLY A 205 -6.73 -8.28 -24.86
N VAL A 206 -5.88 -7.64 -24.07
CA VAL A 206 -5.07 -6.48 -24.48
C VAL A 206 -3.70 -6.96 -24.94
N ALA A 207 -3.22 -6.45 -26.07
CA ALA A 207 -1.88 -6.78 -26.58
C ALA A 207 -0.79 -6.33 -25.58
N ASP A 208 0.33 -7.06 -25.53
CA ASP A 208 1.41 -6.84 -24.55
C ASP A 208 2.01 -5.41 -24.61
N ASP A 209 2.06 -4.83 -25.80
CA ASP A 209 2.56 -3.47 -26.05
C ASP A 209 1.49 -2.38 -25.88
N ALA A 210 0.23 -2.74 -25.64
CA ALA A 210 -0.89 -1.81 -25.54
C ALA A 210 -1.24 -1.38 -24.10
N ALA A 211 -0.50 -1.85 -23.09
CA ALA A 211 -0.80 -1.55 -21.68
C ALA A 211 -0.81 -0.04 -21.38
N THR A 212 0.14 0.72 -21.93
CA THR A 212 0.20 2.19 -21.74
C THR A 212 -0.96 2.89 -22.44
N LEU A 213 -1.34 2.46 -23.64
CA LEU A 213 -2.48 3.00 -24.36
C LEU A 213 -3.78 2.75 -23.62
N GLN A 214 -4.00 1.52 -23.17
CA GLN A 214 -5.18 1.16 -22.38
C GLN A 214 -5.27 1.97 -21.08
N SER A 215 -4.15 2.12 -20.38
CA SER A 215 -4.05 2.96 -19.19
C SER A 215 -4.40 4.43 -19.48
N LYS A 216 -3.93 4.96 -20.61
CA LYS A 216 -4.27 6.32 -21.06
C LYS A 216 -5.76 6.45 -21.34
N MET A 217 -6.36 5.50 -22.04
CA MET A 217 -7.79 5.51 -22.34
C MET A 217 -8.64 5.46 -21.07
N ALA A 218 -8.25 4.67 -20.06
CA ALA A 218 -8.95 4.61 -18.77
C ALA A 218 -8.95 5.96 -18.04
N VAL A 219 -7.85 6.71 -18.12
CA VAL A 219 -7.73 8.05 -17.53
C VAL A 219 -8.50 9.11 -18.34
N GLU A 220 -8.32 9.13 -19.65
CA GLU A 220 -8.97 10.11 -20.54
C GLU A 220 -10.51 9.97 -20.57
N SER A 221 -11.01 8.74 -20.49
CA SER A 221 -12.45 8.47 -20.38
C SER A 221 -13.03 8.78 -18.99
N ARG A 222 -12.19 9.15 -18.02
CA ARG A 222 -12.55 9.35 -16.61
C ARG A 222 -13.04 8.09 -15.90
N ALA A 223 -12.85 6.91 -16.48
CA ALA A 223 -13.11 5.66 -15.81
C ALA A 223 -12.16 5.45 -14.62
N TYR A 224 -10.93 5.96 -14.75
CA TYR A 224 -9.92 5.90 -13.67
C TYR A 224 -9.26 7.27 -13.47
N PRO A 225 -9.88 8.18 -12.70
CA PRO A 225 -9.32 9.51 -12.45
C PRO A 225 -8.04 9.42 -11.63
N LEU A 226 -7.06 10.28 -11.94
CA LEU A 226 -5.81 10.37 -11.17
C LEU A 226 -5.94 11.45 -10.11
N PHE A 227 -5.49 11.15 -8.90
CA PHE A 227 -5.40 12.14 -7.82
C PHE A 227 -4.46 11.68 -6.71
N ARG A 228 -4.03 12.63 -5.91
CA ARG A 228 -3.34 12.41 -4.63
C ARG A 228 -4.19 13.01 -3.51
N TYR A 229 -4.17 12.40 -2.36
CA TYR A 229 -4.80 12.92 -1.16
C TYR A 229 -3.81 12.84 0.00
N ASP A 230 -3.49 13.99 0.54
CA ASP A 230 -2.79 14.12 1.81
C ASP A 230 -3.80 14.65 2.84
N PRO A 231 -4.00 13.98 4.00
CA PRO A 231 -4.93 14.44 5.02
C PRO A 231 -4.74 15.89 5.48
N ASP A 232 -3.52 16.41 5.38
CA ASP A 232 -3.20 17.79 5.79
C ASP A 232 -3.39 18.82 4.67
N LYS A 233 -3.35 18.38 3.41
CA LYS A 233 -3.40 19.28 2.22
C LYS A 233 -4.69 19.16 1.42
N GLY A 234 -5.40 18.03 1.54
CA GLY A 234 -6.57 17.71 0.72
C GLY A 234 -6.22 16.96 -0.57
N ILE A 235 -7.11 17.05 -1.56
CA ILE A 235 -6.97 16.40 -2.87
C ILE A 235 -6.20 17.32 -3.83
N THR A 236 -5.22 16.75 -4.53
CA THR A 236 -4.44 17.43 -5.59
C THR A 236 -4.32 16.57 -6.84
#